data_d33d13c5dc83d52251235f85e60a5de0
#
_entry.id   d33d13c5dc83d52251235f85e60a5de0
#
_cell.length_a   1.000
_cell.length_b   1.000
_cell.length_c   1.000
_cell.angle_alpha   90.00
_cell.angle_beta   90.00
_cell.angle_gamma   90.00
#
_symmetry.space_group_name_H-M   'P 1'
#
loop_
_entity.id
_entity.type
_entity.pdbx_description
1 polymer ?
#
loop_
_entity_poly.entity_id
_entity_poly.type
_entity_poly.pdbx_seq_one_letter_code
_entity_poly.pdbx_strand_id
1 'polypeptide(L)'
;MTGSGKTFTMANVIAKLNRPTLVIAHNKTLAAQLYGEFKEFFPENAVEYFVSYYDYYQPEAYIPQSDTYIEKDASINDEIDKLRHSATFALLERKDVIIVASVSCIYGLGDPEDYKNLMLSLRVGMVKDRDELLKKLVSMQYERNDINFVRNKFRVRGDLSLIHISE
;
A
#
# COMPACT_ATOMS: atom_id res chain seq x y z
N MET A 1 6.71 -16.92 24.79
CA MET A 1 6.84 -15.89 25.85
C MET A 1 6.51 -14.54 25.24
N THR A 2 5.37 -13.98 25.57
CA THR A 2 4.98 -12.60 25.26
C THR A 2 5.66 -11.68 26.29
N GLY A 3 5.98 -10.42 25.91
CA GLY A 3 6.59 -9.44 26.81
C GLY A 3 8.11 -9.61 27.06
N SER A 4 8.80 -10.44 26.29
CA SER A 4 10.25 -10.67 26.47
C SER A 4 11.16 -9.66 25.75
N GLY A 5 10.62 -8.57 25.22
CA GLY A 5 11.39 -7.52 24.53
C GLY A 5 11.91 -7.93 23.12
N LYS A 6 11.36 -8.96 22.50
CA LYS A 6 11.83 -9.44 21.18
C LYS A 6 11.72 -8.37 20.10
N THR A 7 10.60 -7.67 20.03
CA THR A 7 10.37 -6.59 19.05
C THR A 7 11.39 -5.47 19.24
N PHE A 8 11.66 -5.07 20.49
CA PHE A 8 12.67 -4.06 20.81
C PHE A 8 14.08 -4.50 20.40
N THR A 9 14.42 -5.77 20.62
CA THR A 9 15.71 -6.32 20.17
C THR A 9 15.84 -6.29 18.66
N MET A 10 14.78 -6.68 17.93
CA MET A 10 14.74 -6.59 16.46
C MET A 10 14.86 -5.15 15.98
N ALA A 11 14.15 -4.22 16.60
CA ALA A 11 14.24 -2.79 16.27
C ALA A 11 15.67 -2.27 16.41
N ASN A 12 16.39 -2.62 17.47
CA ASN A 12 17.80 -2.25 17.64
C ASN A 12 18.71 -2.84 16.56
N VAL A 13 18.46 -4.05 16.11
CA VAL A 13 19.22 -4.66 15.00
C VAL A 13 18.96 -3.93 13.70
N ILE A 14 17.69 -3.65 13.39
CA ILE A 14 17.28 -2.90 12.19
C ILE A 14 17.93 -1.52 12.19
N ALA A 15 17.87 -0.79 13.31
CA ALA A 15 18.46 0.53 13.46
C ALA A 15 19.99 0.52 13.21
N LYS A 16 20.68 -0.49 13.72
CA LYS A 16 22.14 -0.63 13.52
C LYS A 16 22.53 -0.98 12.10
N LEU A 17 21.76 -1.80 11.42
CA LEU A 17 22.03 -2.22 10.05
C LEU A 17 21.65 -1.14 9.03
N ASN A 18 20.64 -0.35 9.32
CA ASN A 18 20.11 0.71 8.47
C ASN A 18 19.92 0.29 7.00
N ARG A 19 19.20 -0.82 6.81
CA ARG A 19 18.89 -1.42 5.50
C ARG A 19 17.39 -1.58 5.31
N PRO A 20 16.89 -1.57 4.08
CA PRO A 20 15.53 -1.98 3.79
C PRO A 20 15.23 -3.34 4.43
N THR A 21 14.18 -3.40 5.22
CA THR A 21 13.87 -4.57 6.06
C THR A 21 12.46 -5.06 5.76
N LEU A 22 12.33 -6.38 5.59
CA LEU A 22 11.05 -7.06 5.49
C LEU A 22 10.81 -7.90 6.74
N VAL A 23 9.71 -7.63 7.44
CA VAL A 23 9.24 -8.39 8.60
C VAL A 23 7.99 -9.16 8.19
N ILE A 24 8.06 -10.50 8.22
CA ILE A 24 6.95 -11.36 7.84
C ILE A 24 6.29 -11.94 9.10
N ALA A 25 5.00 -11.64 9.28
CA ALA A 25 4.15 -12.17 10.32
C ALA A 25 3.26 -13.30 9.78
N HIS A 26 2.93 -14.28 10.61
CA HIS A 26 2.11 -15.42 10.19
C HIS A 26 0.63 -15.08 9.97
N ASN A 27 0.15 -13.93 10.46
CA ASN A 27 -1.22 -13.45 10.21
C ASN A 27 -1.29 -11.91 10.22
N LYS A 28 -2.44 -11.38 9.78
CA LYS A 28 -2.70 -9.92 9.71
C LYS A 28 -2.69 -9.23 11.07
N THR A 29 -3.24 -9.88 12.10
CA THR A 29 -3.33 -9.31 13.45
C THR A 29 -1.95 -9.06 14.05
N LEU A 30 -1.05 -10.04 13.94
CA LEU A 30 0.33 -9.87 14.39
C LEU A 30 1.07 -8.85 13.52
N ALA A 31 0.83 -8.84 12.21
CA ALA A 31 1.40 -7.85 11.32
C ALA A 31 0.99 -6.43 11.73
N ALA A 32 -0.30 -6.20 12.04
CA ALA A 32 -0.80 -4.92 12.50
C ALA A 32 -0.17 -4.47 13.84
N GLN A 33 -0.04 -5.39 14.78
CA GLN A 33 0.63 -5.12 16.06
C GLN A 33 2.10 -4.71 15.84
N LEU A 34 2.85 -5.49 15.07
CA LEU A 34 4.26 -5.20 14.79
C LEU A 34 4.43 -3.89 14.02
N TYR A 35 3.53 -3.60 13.08
CA TYR A 35 3.50 -2.34 12.36
C TYR A 35 3.36 -1.14 13.32
N GLY A 36 2.43 -1.20 14.28
CA GLY A 36 2.27 -0.17 15.31
C GLY A 36 3.53 0.00 16.17
N GLU A 37 4.08 -1.12 16.68
CA GLU A 37 5.30 -1.10 17.50
C GLU A 37 6.50 -0.53 16.73
N PHE A 38 6.70 -0.92 15.47
CA PHE A 38 7.79 -0.37 14.65
C PHE A 38 7.61 1.10 14.29
N LYS A 39 6.38 1.57 14.10
CA LYS A 39 6.11 3.01 13.91
C LYS A 39 6.52 3.85 15.12
N GLU A 40 6.32 3.34 16.32
CA GLU A 40 6.75 4.01 17.55
C GLU A 40 8.28 4.02 17.69
N PHE A 41 8.95 2.92 17.32
CA PHE A 41 10.42 2.83 17.37
C PHE A 41 11.12 3.63 16.27
N PHE A 42 10.47 3.82 15.14
CA PHE A 42 11.05 4.44 13.93
C PHE A 42 10.17 5.57 13.39
N PRO A 43 10.01 6.69 14.11
CA PRO A 43 9.12 7.78 13.70
C PRO A 43 9.53 8.46 12.39
N GLU A 44 10.82 8.43 12.03
CA GLU A 44 11.37 9.07 10.83
C GLU A 44 11.46 8.13 9.61
N ASN A 45 11.41 6.83 9.84
CA ASN A 45 11.52 5.82 8.78
C ASN A 45 10.18 5.60 8.07
N ALA A 46 10.25 5.10 6.83
CA ALA A 46 9.08 4.59 6.15
C ALA A 46 8.70 3.20 6.70
N VAL A 47 7.86 3.17 7.71
CA VAL A 47 7.29 1.92 8.23
C VAL A 47 5.97 1.68 7.53
N GLU A 48 5.89 0.58 6.78
CA GLU A 48 4.80 0.27 5.86
C GLU A 48 4.11 -1.05 6.19
N TYR A 49 2.81 -1.12 5.93
CA TYR A 49 1.98 -2.29 6.17
C TYR A 49 1.57 -2.96 4.86
N PHE A 50 1.89 -4.26 4.73
CA PHE A 50 1.66 -4.99 3.48
C PHE A 50 0.98 -6.33 3.74
N VAL A 51 -0.33 -6.39 3.53
CA VAL A 51 -1.15 -7.58 3.76
C VAL A 51 -1.99 -7.93 2.54
N SER A 52 -2.57 -9.11 2.51
CA SER A 52 -3.47 -9.52 1.42
C SER A 52 -4.75 -8.70 1.41
N TYR A 53 -5.34 -8.50 0.22
CA TYR A 53 -6.61 -7.77 0.03
C TYR A 53 -7.79 -8.41 0.75
N TYR A 54 -7.76 -9.73 0.93
CA TYR A 54 -8.90 -10.45 1.49
C TYR A 54 -8.92 -10.32 3.01
N ASP A 55 -9.92 -9.62 3.52
CA ASP A 55 -10.31 -9.72 4.90
C ASP A 55 -11.09 -11.01 5.08
N TYR A 56 -10.52 -11.88 5.92
CA TYR A 56 -11.12 -13.13 6.37
C TYR A 56 -11.85 -13.96 5.30
N TYR A 57 -11.40 -15.16 5.13
CA TYR A 57 -12.08 -16.20 4.37
C TYR A 57 -13.44 -16.46 5.03
N GLN A 58 -14.51 -15.77 4.63
CA GLN A 58 -15.85 -16.28 4.85
C GLN A 58 -16.02 -17.39 3.81
N PRO A 59 -16.08 -18.66 4.24
CA PRO A 59 -16.41 -19.72 3.32
C PRO A 59 -17.82 -19.44 2.77
N GLU A 60 -18.02 -19.71 1.48
CA GLU A 60 -19.34 -19.78 0.92
C GLU A 60 -20.19 -20.66 1.83
N ALA A 61 -21.26 -20.12 2.38
CA ALA A 61 -22.15 -20.85 3.28
C ALA A 61 -23.56 -20.85 2.69
N TYR A 62 -24.05 -22.05 2.44
CA TYR A 62 -25.45 -22.28 2.16
C TYR A 62 -26.16 -22.59 3.48
N ILE A 63 -27.17 -21.81 3.83
CA ILE A 63 -28.00 -22.04 5.01
C ILE A 63 -29.32 -22.69 4.54
N PRO A 64 -29.46 -24.04 4.65
CA PRO A 64 -30.62 -24.76 4.14
C PRO A 64 -31.95 -24.33 4.76
N GLN A 65 -31.92 -23.82 5.99
CA GLN A 65 -33.11 -23.41 6.74
C GLN A 65 -33.78 -22.14 6.21
N SER A 66 -33.03 -21.28 5.52
CA SER A 66 -33.51 -20.03 4.96
C SER A 66 -33.34 -19.94 3.44
N ASP A 67 -32.89 -21.03 2.80
CA ASP A 67 -32.58 -21.08 1.37
C ASP A 67 -31.69 -19.87 0.94
N THR A 68 -30.76 -19.49 1.83
CA THR A 68 -29.92 -18.33 1.63
C THR A 68 -28.52 -18.79 1.25
N TYR A 69 -28.06 -18.38 0.07
CA TYR A 69 -26.69 -18.50 -0.40
C TYR A 69 -25.94 -17.23 -0.03
N ILE A 70 -24.92 -17.33 0.81
CA ILE A 70 -24.03 -16.23 1.13
C ILE A 70 -22.91 -16.27 0.09
N GLU A 71 -22.99 -15.38 -0.90
CA GLU A 71 -21.92 -15.18 -1.87
C GLU A 71 -20.64 -14.70 -1.17
N LYS A 72 -19.51 -15.17 -1.70
CA LYS A 72 -18.18 -14.71 -1.31
C LYS A 72 -18.01 -13.26 -1.77
N ASP A 73 -18.27 -12.32 -0.89
CA ASP A 73 -18.07 -10.90 -1.17
C ASP A 73 -16.57 -10.61 -1.17
N ALA A 74 -15.99 -10.61 -2.36
CA ALA A 74 -14.59 -10.23 -2.61
C ALA A 74 -14.52 -8.71 -2.80
N SER A 75 -15.03 -7.93 -1.84
CA SER A 75 -14.81 -6.49 -1.86
C SER A 75 -13.33 -6.20 -1.62
N ILE A 76 -12.70 -5.55 -2.58
CA ILE A 76 -11.34 -5.01 -2.42
C ILE A 76 -11.44 -3.92 -1.36
N ASN A 77 -10.73 -4.11 -0.25
CA ASN A 77 -10.64 -3.08 0.77
C ASN A 77 -9.71 -1.97 0.26
N ASP A 78 -10.30 -0.81 -0.06
CA ASP A 78 -9.58 0.35 -0.60
C ASP A 78 -8.46 0.85 0.32
N GLU A 79 -8.61 0.68 1.64
CA GLU A 79 -7.57 1.07 2.60
C GLU A 79 -6.36 0.14 2.52
N ILE A 80 -6.59 -1.17 2.42
CA ILE A 80 -5.50 -2.15 2.22
C ILE A 80 -4.80 -1.88 0.88
N ASP A 81 -5.55 -1.55 -0.17
CA ASP A 81 -4.98 -1.21 -1.46
C ASP A 81 -4.04 0.01 -1.37
N LYS A 82 -4.48 1.08 -0.71
CA LYS A 82 -3.64 2.26 -0.45
C LYS A 82 -2.36 1.91 0.31
N LEU A 83 -2.47 1.13 1.39
CA LEU A 83 -1.31 0.72 2.19
C LEU A 83 -0.32 -0.14 1.38
N ARG A 84 -0.81 -1.02 0.51
CA ARG A 84 0.04 -1.83 -0.37
C ARG A 84 0.76 -0.96 -1.40
N HIS A 85 0.07 -0.01 -2.00
CA HIS A 85 0.69 0.94 -2.92
C HIS A 85 1.72 1.83 -2.23
N SER A 86 1.42 2.32 -1.01
CA SER A 86 2.36 3.08 -0.20
C SER A 86 3.64 2.28 0.08
N ALA A 87 3.51 1.03 0.51
CA ALA A 87 4.64 0.16 0.79
C ALA A 87 5.52 -0.09 -0.45
N THR A 88 4.89 -0.34 -1.60
CA THR A 88 5.61 -0.57 -2.85
C THR A 88 6.32 0.69 -3.33
N PHE A 89 5.66 1.84 -3.22
CA PHE A 89 6.26 3.13 -3.55
C PHE A 89 7.45 3.46 -2.64
N ALA A 90 7.27 3.31 -1.32
CA ALA A 90 8.34 3.56 -0.35
C ALA A 90 9.57 2.68 -0.63
N LEU A 91 9.37 1.41 -0.99
CA LEU A 91 10.47 0.49 -1.31
C LEU A 91 11.28 0.95 -2.54
N LEU A 92 10.65 1.59 -3.50
CA LEU A 92 11.31 2.07 -4.72
C LEU A 92 12.00 3.43 -4.55
N GLU A 93 11.49 4.28 -3.65
CA GLU A 93 11.95 5.67 -3.49
C GLU A 93 12.86 5.87 -2.26
N ARG A 94 12.76 5.02 -1.23
CA ARG A 94 13.45 5.19 0.05
C ARG A 94 14.36 3.99 0.35
N LYS A 95 15.39 4.24 1.16
CA LYS A 95 16.32 3.21 1.64
C LYS A 95 16.10 2.82 3.10
N ASP A 96 15.37 3.63 3.84
CA ASP A 96 15.06 3.48 5.26
C ASP A 96 13.69 2.81 5.49
N VAL A 97 13.32 1.88 4.61
CA VAL A 97 12.00 1.25 4.58
C VAL A 97 11.96 0.02 5.48
N ILE A 98 10.91 -0.09 6.27
CA ILE A 98 10.56 -1.28 7.07
C ILE A 98 9.17 -1.72 6.65
N ILE A 99 9.06 -2.84 5.93
CA ILE A 99 7.78 -3.40 5.52
C ILE A 99 7.38 -4.50 6.47
N VAL A 100 6.21 -4.36 7.09
CA VAL A 100 5.60 -5.40 7.91
C VAL A 100 4.50 -6.09 7.10
N ALA A 101 4.70 -7.35 6.76
CA ALA A 101 3.85 -8.11 5.87
C ALA A 101 3.26 -9.34 6.56
N SER A 102 2.07 -9.76 6.11
CA SER A 102 1.55 -11.09 6.44
C SER A 102 2.02 -12.12 5.42
N VAL A 103 2.19 -13.38 5.84
CA VAL A 103 2.62 -14.47 4.93
C VAL A 103 1.68 -14.65 3.74
N SER A 104 0.40 -14.29 3.88
CA SER A 104 -0.60 -14.41 2.82
C SER A 104 -0.39 -13.43 1.64
N CYS A 105 0.46 -12.41 1.79
CA CYS A 105 0.70 -11.43 0.74
C CYS A 105 1.74 -11.85 -0.32
N ILE A 106 2.41 -12.99 -0.15
CA ILE A 106 3.42 -13.48 -1.09
C ILE A 106 2.83 -13.97 -2.43
N TYR A 107 1.52 -14.14 -2.49
CA TYR A 107 0.82 -14.57 -3.69
C TYR A 107 0.26 -13.38 -4.46
N GLY A 108 0.29 -13.43 -5.80
CA GLY A 108 -0.33 -12.44 -6.68
C GLY A 108 0.44 -11.12 -6.82
N LEU A 109 1.73 -11.11 -6.55
CA LEU A 109 2.60 -9.98 -6.86
C LEU A 109 2.92 -10.01 -8.37
N GLY A 110 2.73 -8.85 -9.04
CA GLY A 110 3.11 -8.65 -10.42
C GLY A 110 4.61 -8.40 -10.60
N ASP A 111 5.01 -8.14 -11.85
CA ASP A 111 6.40 -7.80 -12.18
C ASP A 111 6.78 -6.44 -11.57
N PRO A 112 7.88 -6.35 -10.80
CA PRO A 112 8.36 -5.09 -10.24
C PRO A 112 8.71 -4.03 -11.28
N GLU A 113 9.16 -4.42 -12.49
CA GLU A 113 9.48 -3.50 -13.57
C GLU A 113 8.21 -2.86 -14.16
N ASP A 114 7.17 -3.63 -14.35
CA ASP A 114 5.87 -3.12 -14.79
C ASP A 114 5.30 -2.13 -13.78
N TYR A 115 5.39 -2.46 -12.49
CA TYR A 115 4.94 -1.57 -11.43
C TYR A 115 5.72 -0.24 -11.44
N LYS A 116 7.04 -0.29 -11.57
CA LYS A 116 7.90 0.90 -11.65
C LYS A 116 7.57 1.76 -12.87
N ASN A 117 7.26 1.14 -14.00
CA ASN A 117 6.87 1.84 -15.21
C ASN A 117 5.51 2.54 -15.10
N LEU A 118 4.63 2.05 -14.21
CA LEU A 118 3.32 2.63 -13.91
C LEU A 118 3.34 3.62 -12.74
N MET A 119 4.51 4.03 -12.27
CA MET A 119 4.65 5.03 -11.21
C MET A 119 4.95 6.43 -11.75
N LEU A 120 4.49 7.42 -11.01
CA LEU A 120 4.78 8.83 -11.24
C LEU A 120 5.17 9.49 -9.92
N SER A 121 6.44 9.85 -9.78
CA SER A 121 6.94 10.58 -8.61
C SER A 121 6.81 12.08 -8.81
N LEU A 122 6.16 12.75 -7.87
CA LEU A 122 6.00 14.20 -7.84
C LEU A 122 6.46 14.74 -6.49
N ARG A 123 7.21 15.83 -6.49
CA ARG A 123 7.70 16.50 -5.28
C ARG A 123 7.50 18.01 -5.41
N VAL A 124 7.22 18.66 -4.31
CA VAL A 124 7.11 20.13 -4.26
C VAL A 124 8.40 20.77 -4.78
N GLY A 125 8.26 21.72 -5.70
CA GLY A 125 9.39 22.40 -6.36
C GLY A 125 10.04 21.65 -7.53
N MET A 126 9.56 20.45 -7.88
CA MET A 126 10.03 19.71 -9.05
C MET A 126 9.55 20.38 -10.34
N VAL A 127 10.48 20.58 -11.29
CA VAL A 127 10.14 21.04 -12.63
C VAL A 127 9.87 19.83 -13.53
N LYS A 128 8.66 19.72 -14.04
CA LYS A 128 8.26 18.70 -15.02
C LYS A 128 7.49 19.33 -16.17
N ASP A 129 7.67 18.78 -17.36
CA ASP A 129 6.84 19.13 -18.50
C ASP A 129 5.40 18.68 -18.27
N ARG A 130 4.45 19.60 -18.44
CA ARG A 130 3.04 19.33 -18.18
C ARG A 130 2.46 18.30 -19.13
N ASP A 131 2.78 18.40 -20.43
CA ASP A 131 2.19 17.52 -21.44
C ASP A 131 2.73 16.09 -21.32
N GLU A 132 3.99 15.95 -20.93
CA GLU A 132 4.56 14.64 -20.56
C GLU A 132 3.87 14.05 -19.33
N LEU A 133 3.62 14.89 -18.31
CA LEU A 133 2.89 14.47 -17.11
C LEU A 133 1.49 13.95 -17.45
N LEU A 134 0.74 14.71 -18.25
CA LEU A 134 -0.61 14.31 -18.65
C LEU A 134 -0.62 13.04 -19.48
N LYS A 135 0.31 12.89 -20.42
CA LYS A 135 0.48 11.63 -21.19
C LYS A 135 0.76 10.46 -20.27
N LYS A 136 1.62 10.64 -19.28
CA LYS A 136 1.94 9.61 -18.28
C LYS A 136 0.71 9.23 -17.46
N LEU A 137 -0.09 10.18 -16.99
CA LEU A 137 -1.34 9.92 -16.26
C LEU A 137 -2.32 9.10 -17.11
N VAL A 138 -2.51 9.46 -18.38
CA VAL A 138 -3.37 8.71 -19.31
C VAL A 138 -2.83 7.29 -19.52
N SER A 139 -1.51 7.10 -19.68
CA SER A 139 -0.89 5.77 -19.80
C SER A 139 -1.08 4.90 -18.54
N MET A 140 -1.24 5.53 -17.38
CA MET A 140 -1.57 4.90 -16.09
C MET A 140 -3.07 4.73 -15.88
N GLN A 141 -3.89 4.92 -16.92
CA GLN A 141 -5.36 4.81 -16.90
C GLN A 141 -6.07 5.84 -16.00
N TYR A 142 -5.42 6.96 -15.71
CA TYR A 142 -6.12 8.10 -15.13
C TYR A 142 -7.01 8.76 -16.17
N GLU A 143 -8.21 9.11 -15.80
CA GLU A 143 -9.16 9.78 -16.67
C GLU A 143 -9.26 11.28 -16.35
N ARG A 144 -9.31 12.09 -17.41
CA ARG A 144 -9.61 13.51 -17.23
C ARG A 144 -11.09 13.69 -16.90
N ASN A 145 -11.36 14.30 -15.77
CA ASN A 145 -12.73 14.66 -15.37
C ASN A 145 -12.73 16.00 -14.64
N ASP A 146 -13.29 17.01 -15.28
CA ASP A 146 -13.31 18.38 -14.74
C ASP A 146 -14.47 18.62 -13.76
N ILE A 147 -15.45 17.71 -13.70
CA ILE A 147 -16.67 17.82 -12.87
C ILE A 147 -16.54 16.92 -11.62
N ASN A 148 -16.37 15.63 -11.82
CA ASN A 148 -16.27 14.65 -10.74
C ASN A 148 -14.80 14.31 -10.48
N PHE A 149 -14.22 14.97 -9.46
CA PHE A 149 -12.81 14.82 -9.10
C PHE A 149 -12.66 13.83 -7.94
N VAL A 150 -12.54 12.56 -8.30
CA VAL A 150 -12.40 11.42 -7.38
C VAL A 150 -11.13 10.63 -7.70
N ARG A 151 -10.84 9.55 -6.96
CA ARG A 151 -9.70 8.64 -7.20
C ARG A 151 -9.59 8.26 -8.69
N ASN A 152 -8.37 8.16 -9.21
CA ASN A 152 -8.02 7.89 -10.61
C ASN A 152 -8.47 8.97 -11.62
N LYS A 153 -8.78 10.17 -11.14
CA LYS A 153 -9.13 11.29 -12.02
C LYS A 153 -8.10 12.42 -11.90
N PHE A 154 -7.92 13.12 -13.01
CA PHE A 154 -7.18 14.39 -13.01
C PHE A 154 -8.00 15.48 -13.69
N ARG A 155 -7.70 16.72 -13.34
CA ARG A 155 -8.38 17.90 -13.86
C ARG A 155 -7.36 18.85 -14.45
N VAL A 156 -7.71 19.47 -15.57
CA VAL A 156 -6.88 20.48 -16.25
C VAL A 156 -7.69 21.70 -16.56
N ARG A 157 -7.32 22.84 -15.99
CA ARG A 157 -7.96 24.14 -16.26
C ARG A 157 -6.88 25.19 -16.55
N GLY A 158 -6.73 25.60 -17.83
CA GLY A 158 -5.65 26.47 -18.25
C GLY A 158 -4.29 25.84 -17.93
N ASP A 159 -3.43 26.56 -17.23
CA ASP A 159 -2.11 26.09 -16.80
C ASP A 159 -2.13 25.24 -15.51
N LEU A 160 -3.29 25.19 -14.82
CA LEU A 160 -3.46 24.42 -13.61
C LEU A 160 -3.84 22.97 -13.91
N SER A 161 -3.07 22.04 -13.38
CA SER A 161 -3.38 20.61 -13.38
C SER A 161 -3.55 20.13 -11.94
N LEU A 162 -4.62 19.40 -11.67
CA LEU A 162 -4.92 18.80 -10.39
C LEU A 162 -5.04 17.28 -10.55
N ILE A 163 -4.41 16.53 -9.66
CA ILE A 163 -4.48 15.08 -9.62
C ILE A 163 -5.12 14.70 -8.29
N HIS A 164 -6.09 13.79 -8.29
CA HIS A 164 -6.63 13.25 -7.06
C HIS A 164 -5.65 12.19 -6.54
N ILE A 165 -4.92 12.55 -5.48
CA ILE A 165 -4.06 11.65 -4.74
C ILE A 165 -4.85 11.25 -3.49
N SER A 166 -5.13 9.96 -3.32
CA SER A 166 -5.72 9.46 -2.08
C SER A 166 -4.63 9.42 -1.00
N GLU A 167 -4.84 10.17 0.05
CA GLU A 167 -4.06 10.05 1.30
C GLU A 167 -4.33 8.72 1.97
#